data_c8db79df4e5a7e4cda9c93c9607ce3f0
#
_entry.id   c8db79df4e5a7e4cda9c93c9607ce3f0
#
_cell.length_a   1.000
_cell.length_b   1.000
_cell.length_c   1.000
_cell.angle_alpha   90.00
_cell.angle_beta   90.00
_cell.angle_gamma   90.00
#
_symmetry.space_group_name_H-M   'P 1'
#
loop_
_entity.id
_entity.type
_entity.pdbx_description
1 polymer ?
#
loop_
_entity_poly.entity_id
_entity_poly.type
_entity_poly.pdbx_seq_one_letter_code
_entity_poly.pdbx_strand_id
1 'polypeptide(L)'
;MQLYSIASGSSGNCIYLGEEDGGILIDAGISRKRIVTGLERKGLSLDDIKAIFITHEHSDHISGLGPVLRKNPIPVYATADTVSAIWEKTNMNNISPELFHSIRPEEEIEAGEMLVRPFSISHDAVDPVCYTVEKQGKRAAVATDMGCFDDTIIRVLGQCDSVLIEANHDINMLQVGPYPYSLKMRILGNKGHLSNTSC
;
A
#
# COMPACT_ATOMS: atom_id res chain seq x y z
N MET A 1 9.49 -15.45 4.44
CA MET A 1 8.74 -14.16 4.46
C MET A 1 7.24 -14.44 4.47
N GLN A 2 6.47 -13.77 5.33
CA GLN A 2 5.00 -13.83 5.39
C GLN A 2 4.41 -12.56 4.76
N LEU A 3 3.35 -12.70 3.97
CA LEU A 3 2.48 -11.61 3.52
C LEU A 3 1.18 -11.74 4.30
N TYR A 4 0.81 -10.72 5.08
CA TYR A 4 -0.36 -10.74 5.95
C TYR A 4 -1.18 -9.47 5.81
N SER A 5 -2.40 -9.58 5.31
CA SER A 5 -3.34 -8.46 5.25
C SER A 5 -3.93 -8.20 6.64
N ILE A 6 -3.54 -7.10 7.28
CA ILE A 6 -4.18 -6.61 8.52
C ILE A 6 -5.54 -6.03 8.17
N ALA A 7 -5.63 -5.32 7.06
CA ALA A 7 -6.86 -4.82 6.46
C ALA A 7 -6.66 -4.61 4.97
N SER A 8 -7.72 -4.83 4.17
CA SER A 8 -7.76 -4.50 2.75
C SER A 8 -9.19 -4.15 2.35
N GLY A 9 -9.36 -3.02 1.67
CA GLY A 9 -10.64 -2.53 1.17
C GLY A 9 -10.86 -1.03 1.42
N SER A 10 -11.96 -0.49 0.93
CA SER A 10 -12.31 0.94 0.97
C SER A 10 -12.42 1.57 2.37
N SER A 11 -12.40 0.76 3.42
CA SER A 11 -12.36 1.22 4.82
C SER A 11 -10.97 1.32 5.41
N GLY A 12 -9.95 1.02 4.62
CA GLY A 12 -8.53 1.18 4.93
C GLY A 12 -7.69 -0.05 4.66
N ASN A 13 -6.49 0.21 4.16
CA ASN A 13 -5.51 -0.78 3.75
C ASN A 13 -4.29 -0.73 4.69
N CYS A 14 -3.79 -1.90 5.06
CA CYS A 14 -2.55 -2.07 5.81
C CYS A 14 -2.09 -3.51 5.68
N ILE A 15 -0.97 -3.72 5.01
CA ILE A 15 -0.42 -5.03 4.71
C ILE A 15 0.94 -5.17 5.40
N TYR A 16 1.13 -6.25 6.12
CA TYR A 16 2.41 -6.60 6.73
C TYR A 16 3.19 -7.56 5.81
N LEU A 17 4.47 -7.28 5.62
CA LEU A 17 5.43 -8.22 5.06
C LEU A 17 6.63 -8.33 5.99
N GLY A 18 7.00 -9.55 6.35
CA GLY A 18 8.11 -9.80 7.27
C GLY A 18 8.15 -11.21 7.79
N GLU A 19 8.77 -11.39 8.95
CA GLU A 19 8.89 -12.63 9.69
C GLU A 19 8.58 -12.40 11.17
N GLU A 20 8.86 -13.39 12.03
CA GLU A 20 8.59 -13.29 13.47
C GLU A 20 9.48 -12.24 14.18
N ASP A 21 10.61 -11.86 13.58
CA ASP A 21 11.57 -10.87 14.07
C ASP A 21 11.31 -9.43 13.57
N GLY A 22 10.24 -9.23 12.79
CA GLY A 22 9.81 -7.93 12.31
C GLY A 22 9.69 -7.86 10.80
N GLY A 23 9.30 -6.68 10.32
CA GLY A 23 9.03 -6.45 8.90
C GLY A 23 8.71 -5.02 8.55
N ILE A 24 7.96 -4.86 7.46
CA ILE A 24 7.48 -3.57 6.94
C ILE A 24 5.96 -3.55 6.87
N LEU A 25 5.40 -2.36 6.80
CA LEU A 25 4.01 -2.15 6.43
C LEU A 25 3.94 -1.55 5.02
N ILE A 26 3.01 -2.04 4.22
CA ILE A 26 2.53 -1.36 3.02
C ILE A 26 1.19 -0.73 3.37
N ASP A 27 1.15 0.60 3.31
CA ASP A 27 0.05 1.45 3.73
C ASP A 27 -0.27 1.42 5.25
N ALA A 28 -0.89 2.51 5.70
CA ALA A 28 -1.36 2.71 7.06
C ALA A 28 -2.74 3.39 7.07
N GLY A 29 -3.68 2.83 6.29
CA GLY A 29 -5.00 3.40 6.04
C GLY A 29 -6.04 3.14 7.12
N ILE A 30 -5.69 2.39 8.17
CA ILE A 30 -6.57 2.09 9.31
C ILE A 30 -6.05 2.72 10.59
N SER A 31 -6.90 2.84 11.61
CA SER A 31 -6.50 3.45 12.88
C SER A 31 -5.30 2.72 13.50
N ARG A 32 -4.41 3.48 14.20
CA ARG A 32 -3.26 2.92 14.93
C ARG A 32 -3.66 1.73 15.81
N LYS A 33 -4.83 1.80 16.48
CA LYS A 33 -5.33 0.70 17.32
C LYS A 33 -5.54 -0.57 16.52
N ARG A 34 -6.12 -0.47 15.31
CA ARG A 34 -6.34 -1.64 14.43
C ARG A 34 -5.01 -2.20 13.91
N ILE A 35 -4.03 -1.34 13.58
CA ILE A 35 -2.68 -1.77 13.17
C ILE A 35 -2.03 -2.57 14.31
N VAL A 36 -1.99 -2.00 15.52
CA VAL A 36 -1.41 -2.67 16.71
C VAL A 36 -2.10 -4.01 16.95
N THR A 37 -3.43 -4.05 16.99
CA THR A 37 -4.15 -5.33 17.18
C THR A 37 -3.87 -6.35 16.08
N GLY A 38 -3.66 -5.88 14.83
CA GLY A 38 -3.29 -6.76 13.71
C GLY A 38 -1.89 -7.37 13.89
N LEU A 39 -0.93 -6.57 14.31
CA LEU A 39 0.44 -7.00 14.61
C LEU A 39 0.49 -7.95 15.83
N GLU A 40 -0.22 -7.62 16.91
CA GLU A 40 -0.32 -8.46 18.12
C GLU A 40 -0.80 -9.89 17.82
N ARG A 41 -1.69 -10.08 16.84
CA ARG A 41 -2.13 -11.42 16.39
C ARG A 41 -1.00 -12.27 15.79
N LYS A 42 0.11 -11.61 15.43
CA LYS A 42 1.34 -12.23 14.93
C LYS A 42 2.46 -12.25 15.97
N GLY A 43 2.19 -11.80 17.18
CA GLY A 43 3.19 -11.66 18.24
C GLY A 43 4.12 -10.46 18.05
N LEU A 44 3.73 -9.49 17.19
CA LEU A 44 4.52 -8.33 16.82
C LEU A 44 3.95 -7.04 17.41
N SER A 45 4.77 -6.01 17.43
CA SER A 45 4.43 -4.64 17.82
C SER A 45 4.85 -3.64 16.73
N LEU A 46 4.54 -2.36 16.91
CA LEU A 46 5.03 -1.31 16.01
C LEU A 46 6.56 -1.09 16.11
N ASP A 47 7.20 -1.53 17.20
CA ASP A 47 8.66 -1.41 17.37
C ASP A 47 9.42 -2.44 16.51
N ASP A 48 8.74 -3.47 16.03
CA ASP A 48 9.28 -4.48 15.12
C ASP A 48 9.19 -4.04 13.64
N ILE A 49 8.50 -2.90 13.37
CA ILE A 49 8.33 -2.38 12.01
C ILE A 49 9.52 -1.51 11.64
N LYS A 50 10.23 -1.89 10.59
CA LYS A 50 11.44 -1.23 10.09
C LYS A 50 11.13 -0.02 9.22
N ALA A 51 10.02 -0.07 8.46
CA ALA A 51 9.59 0.99 7.56
C ALA A 51 8.09 0.87 7.23
N ILE A 52 7.49 1.99 6.80
CA ILE A 52 6.16 2.04 6.20
C ILE A 52 6.33 2.54 4.77
N PHE A 53 5.83 1.77 3.80
CA PHE A 53 5.80 2.13 2.39
C PHE A 53 4.38 2.53 2.02
N ILE A 54 4.21 3.70 1.41
CA ILE A 54 2.88 4.21 1.02
C ILE A 54 2.73 4.09 -0.49
N THR A 55 1.64 3.44 -0.91
CA THR A 55 1.33 3.25 -2.33
C THR A 55 0.87 4.55 -2.99
N HIS A 56 -0.01 5.30 -2.32
CA HIS A 56 -0.54 6.58 -2.77
C HIS A 56 -1.27 7.32 -1.63
N GLU A 57 -1.72 8.55 -1.88
CA GLU A 57 -2.20 9.49 -0.87
C GLU A 57 -3.70 9.43 -0.55
N HIS A 58 -4.44 8.43 -0.99
CA HIS A 58 -5.85 8.31 -0.62
C HIS A 58 -6.03 8.01 0.88
N SER A 59 -7.11 8.51 1.46
CA SER A 59 -7.34 8.46 2.91
C SER A 59 -7.36 7.05 3.48
N ASP A 60 -7.85 6.09 2.74
CA ASP A 60 -7.88 4.67 3.10
C ASP A 60 -6.50 3.98 2.99
N HIS A 61 -5.45 4.71 2.61
CA HIS A 61 -4.04 4.27 2.63
C HIS A 61 -3.20 5.02 3.67
N ILE A 62 -3.61 6.24 4.10
CA ILE A 62 -2.77 7.09 4.95
C ILE A 62 -3.42 7.56 6.25
N SER A 63 -4.72 7.33 6.49
CA SER A 63 -5.45 7.94 7.64
C SER A 63 -4.88 7.57 9.01
N GLY A 64 -4.24 6.43 9.15
CA GLY A 64 -3.58 5.98 10.39
C GLY A 64 -2.13 6.42 10.53
N LEU A 65 -1.51 6.95 9.47
CA LEU A 65 -0.07 7.24 9.42
C LEU A 65 0.33 8.26 10.50
N GLY A 66 -0.32 9.42 10.55
CA GLY A 66 -0.04 10.45 11.56
C GLY A 66 -0.18 9.93 12.99
N PRO A 67 -1.28 9.27 13.40
CA PRO A 67 -1.41 8.61 14.69
C PRO A 67 -0.34 7.57 15.02
N VAL A 68 0.19 6.85 14.03
CA VAL A 68 1.31 5.91 14.20
C VAL A 68 2.60 6.68 14.47
N LEU A 69 2.99 7.60 13.57
CA LEU A 69 4.27 8.30 13.61
C LEU A 69 4.47 9.17 14.84
N ARG A 70 3.39 9.75 15.40
CA ARG A 70 3.48 10.53 16.68
C ARG A 70 3.93 9.71 17.88
N LYS A 71 3.77 8.39 17.85
CA LYS A 71 4.13 7.49 18.97
C LYS A 71 5.30 6.58 18.64
N ASN A 72 5.43 6.22 17.38
CA ASN A 72 6.45 5.31 16.87
C ASN A 72 7.08 5.98 15.64
N PRO A 73 8.27 6.61 15.77
CA PRO A 73 8.92 7.33 14.67
C PRO A 73 9.54 6.35 13.67
N ILE A 74 8.69 5.77 12.82
CA ILE A 74 9.07 4.78 11.81
C ILE A 74 9.37 5.50 10.49
N PRO A 75 10.46 5.18 9.76
CA PRO A 75 10.72 5.72 8.43
C PRO A 75 9.58 5.43 7.46
N VAL A 76 9.20 6.43 6.66
CA VAL A 76 8.14 6.36 5.65
C VAL A 76 8.74 6.58 4.27
N TYR A 77 8.41 5.70 3.35
CA TYR A 77 8.87 5.75 1.96
C TYR A 77 7.66 5.90 1.04
N ALA A 78 7.70 6.88 0.15
CA ALA A 78 6.70 7.11 -0.90
C ALA A 78 7.32 7.92 -2.05
N THR A 79 6.65 8.00 -3.19
CA THR A 79 7.07 8.92 -4.26
C THR A 79 7.01 10.37 -3.80
N ALA A 80 7.79 11.26 -4.41
CA ALA A 80 7.91 12.66 -3.95
C ALA A 80 6.57 13.40 -3.95
N ASP A 81 5.75 13.16 -4.99
CA ASP A 81 4.43 13.78 -5.11
C ASP A 81 3.45 13.20 -4.07
N THR A 82 3.52 11.90 -3.79
CA THR A 82 2.75 11.26 -2.71
C THR A 82 3.15 11.82 -1.35
N VAL A 83 4.46 12.03 -1.06
CA VAL A 83 4.91 12.67 0.18
C VAL A 83 4.32 14.08 0.31
N SER A 84 4.39 14.89 -0.74
CA SER A 84 3.83 16.24 -0.75
C SER A 84 2.32 16.22 -0.46
N ALA A 85 1.59 15.34 -1.15
CA ALA A 85 0.14 15.19 -0.96
C ALA A 85 -0.25 14.69 0.46
N ILE A 86 0.56 13.83 1.08
CA ILE A 86 0.37 13.41 2.47
C ILE A 86 0.43 14.62 3.41
N TRP A 87 1.43 15.49 3.26
CA TRP A 87 1.56 16.69 4.09
C TRP A 87 0.43 17.69 3.89
N GLU A 88 -0.11 17.80 2.70
CA GLU A 88 -1.26 18.67 2.40
C GLU A 88 -2.59 18.13 2.95
N LYS A 89 -2.81 16.81 2.81
CA LYS A 89 -4.11 16.16 3.10
C LYS A 89 -4.26 15.69 4.54
N THR A 90 -3.17 15.57 5.30
CA THR A 90 -3.21 14.97 6.64
C THR A 90 -2.57 15.88 7.71
N ASN A 91 -3.03 15.69 8.96
CA ASN A 91 -2.43 16.41 10.08
C ASN A 91 -1.12 15.72 10.50
N MET A 92 0.01 16.24 10.03
CA MET A 92 1.37 15.80 10.38
C MET A 92 2.02 16.64 11.49
N ASN A 93 1.24 17.42 12.27
CA ASN A 93 1.78 18.19 13.40
C ASN A 93 2.53 17.29 14.39
N ASN A 94 3.68 17.77 14.84
CA ASN A 94 4.60 17.08 15.76
C ASN A 94 5.21 15.78 15.17
N ILE A 95 5.30 15.66 13.85
CA ILE A 95 6.03 14.60 13.16
C ILE A 95 7.23 15.22 12.45
N SER A 96 8.42 14.61 12.61
CA SER A 96 9.62 15.08 11.92
C SER A 96 9.52 14.82 10.41
N PRO A 97 9.73 15.82 9.56
CA PRO A 97 9.83 15.60 8.11
C PRO A 97 10.95 14.63 7.71
N GLU A 98 11.99 14.49 8.54
CA GLU A 98 13.12 13.58 8.31
C GLU A 98 12.72 12.10 8.28
N LEU A 99 11.53 11.75 8.78
CA LEU A 99 10.98 10.40 8.68
C LEU A 99 10.53 10.07 7.25
N PHE A 100 10.30 11.07 6.39
CA PHE A 100 9.80 10.87 5.03
C PHE A 100 10.92 10.84 4.01
N HIS A 101 11.02 9.74 3.29
CA HIS A 101 12.02 9.49 2.25
C HIS A 101 11.32 9.37 0.90
N SER A 102 11.67 10.27 -0.02
CA SER A 102 11.17 10.21 -1.40
C SER A 102 11.91 9.14 -2.18
N ILE A 103 11.15 8.29 -2.85
CA ILE A 103 11.64 7.19 -3.69
C ILE A 103 11.16 7.35 -5.13
N ARG A 104 11.80 6.62 -6.04
CA ARG A 104 11.44 6.60 -7.47
C ARG A 104 11.03 5.19 -7.90
N PRO A 105 10.15 5.05 -8.89
CA PRO A 105 9.88 3.76 -9.50
C PRO A 105 11.16 3.01 -9.87
N GLU A 106 11.18 1.71 -9.65
CA GLU A 106 12.28 0.76 -9.87
C GLU A 106 13.52 0.96 -8.98
N GLU A 107 13.53 1.95 -8.08
CA GLU A 107 14.59 2.13 -7.09
C GLU A 107 14.59 0.98 -6.07
N GLU A 108 15.79 0.53 -5.68
CA GLU A 108 15.95 -0.49 -4.63
C GLU A 108 16.11 0.19 -3.28
N ILE A 109 15.24 -0.15 -2.34
CA ILE A 109 15.25 0.36 -0.98
C ILE A 109 15.50 -0.79 -0.01
N GLU A 110 16.53 -0.70 0.81
CA GLU A 110 16.78 -1.65 1.89
C GLU A 110 15.96 -1.28 3.13
N ALA A 111 15.19 -2.24 3.64
CA ALA A 111 14.43 -2.12 4.89
C ALA A 111 14.73 -3.35 5.77
N GLY A 112 15.74 -3.24 6.62
CA GLY A 112 16.31 -4.39 7.32
C GLY A 112 16.95 -5.37 6.32
N GLU A 113 16.53 -6.63 6.36
CA GLU A 113 17.00 -7.66 5.40
C GLU A 113 16.13 -7.77 4.14
N MET A 114 15.18 -6.88 3.96
CA MET A 114 14.27 -6.87 2.81
C MET A 114 14.71 -5.83 1.78
N LEU A 115 14.59 -6.20 0.51
CA LEU A 115 14.77 -5.32 -0.62
C LEU A 115 13.40 -4.98 -1.19
N VAL A 116 13.04 -3.70 -1.16
CA VAL A 116 11.74 -3.20 -1.61
C VAL A 116 11.92 -2.40 -2.90
N ARG A 117 11.06 -2.64 -3.90
CA ARG A 117 11.05 -1.87 -5.15
C ARG A 117 9.64 -1.39 -5.48
N PRO A 118 9.45 -0.08 -5.69
CA PRO A 118 8.21 0.49 -6.21
C PRO A 118 8.13 0.33 -7.75
N PHE A 119 6.90 0.17 -8.26
CA PHE A 119 6.61 0.20 -9.70
C PHE A 119 5.36 1.06 -9.92
N SER A 120 5.42 1.98 -10.89
CA SER A 120 4.28 2.83 -11.23
C SER A 120 3.08 2.01 -11.66
N ILE A 121 1.89 2.40 -11.20
CA ILE A 121 0.61 1.79 -11.55
C ILE A 121 -0.37 2.83 -12.06
N SER A 122 -1.42 2.38 -12.73
CA SER A 122 -2.47 3.25 -13.24
C SER A 122 -3.58 3.39 -12.22
N HIS A 123 -3.61 4.52 -11.50
CA HIS A 123 -4.66 4.87 -10.54
C HIS A 123 -4.92 6.39 -10.54
N ASP A 124 -6.04 6.83 -9.99
CA ASP A 124 -6.44 8.26 -9.91
C ASP A 124 -5.82 8.95 -8.66
N ALA A 125 -4.54 8.76 -8.48
CA ALA A 125 -3.70 9.37 -7.45
C ALA A 125 -2.56 10.18 -8.10
N VAL A 126 -1.78 10.94 -7.30
CA VAL A 126 -0.78 11.85 -7.86
C VAL A 126 0.41 11.13 -8.50
N ASP A 127 0.96 10.11 -7.84
CA ASP A 127 2.07 9.31 -8.35
C ASP A 127 2.04 7.90 -7.69
N PRO A 128 1.04 7.06 -8.06
CA PRO A 128 0.76 5.80 -7.40
C PRO A 128 1.75 4.70 -7.79
N VAL A 129 2.12 3.86 -6.82
CA VAL A 129 3.02 2.73 -7.01
C VAL A 129 2.48 1.46 -6.34
N CYS A 130 2.83 0.29 -6.89
CA CYS A 130 2.80 -0.99 -6.19
C CYS A 130 4.22 -1.33 -5.72
N TYR A 131 4.33 -2.32 -4.84
CA TYR A 131 5.62 -2.72 -4.28
C TYR A 131 5.89 -4.20 -4.49
N THR A 132 7.14 -4.53 -4.85
CA THR A 132 7.69 -5.87 -4.65
C THR A 132 8.64 -5.85 -3.47
N VAL A 133 8.66 -6.95 -2.72
CA VAL A 133 9.51 -7.15 -1.56
C VAL A 133 10.23 -8.47 -1.71
N GLU A 134 11.55 -8.44 -1.62
CA GLU A 134 12.38 -9.63 -1.70
C GLU A 134 13.14 -9.86 -0.39
N LYS A 135 13.16 -11.09 0.10
CA LYS A 135 13.98 -11.54 1.22
C LYS A 135 14.39 -12.99 0.99
N GLN A 136 15.70 -13.28 1.09
CA GLN A 136 16.26 -14.64 0.97
C GLN A 136 15.81 -15.39 -0.30
N GLY A 137 15.77 -14.69 -1.44
CA GLY A 137 15.37 -15.25 -2.74
C GLY A 137 13.87 -15.54 -2.87
N LYS A 138 13.03 -15.12 -1.92
CA LYS A 138 11.58 -15.13 -2.00
C LYS A 138 11.06 -13.74 -2.28
N ARG A 139 10.15 -13.63 -3.25
CA ARG A 139 9.59 -12.36 -3.69
C ARG A 139 8.07 -12.34 -3.51
N ALA A 140 7.58 -11.28 -2.89
CA ALA A 140 6.15 -11.00 -2.78
C ALA A 140 5.83 -9.64 -3.41
N ALA A 141 4.59 -9.45 -3.86
CA ALA A 141 4.10 -8.16 -4.34
C ALA A 141 2.79 -7.75 -3.66
N VAL A 142 2.63 -6.44 -3.51
CA VAL A 142 1.37 -5.80 -3.10
C VAL A 142 1.01 -4.80 -4.19
N ALA A 143 -0.07 -5.10 -4.92
CA ALA A 143 -0.55 -4.34 -6.07
C ALA A 143 -2.06 -4.10 -5.91
N THR A 144 -2.38 -3.08 -5.11
CA THR A 144 -3.75 -2.63 -4.85
C THR A 144 -4.05 -1.36 -5.66
N ASP A 145 -5.32 -1.08 -5.86
CA ASP A 145 -5.83 0.14 -6.50
C ASP A 145 -5.22 0.40 -7.89
N MET A 146 -5.52 -0.50 -8.80
CA MET A 146 -5.02 -0.50 -10.17
C MET A 146 -6.19 -0.55 -11.15
N GLY A 147 -6.36 0.44 -12.01
CA GLY A 147 -7.42 0.43 -13.03
C GLY A 147 -7.09 -0.44 -14.26
N CYS A 148 -5.81 -0.57 -14.56
CA CYS A 148 -5.26 -1.46 -15.60
C CYS A 148 -3.79 -1.74 -15.31
N PHE A 149 -3.24 -2.74 -15.96
CA PHE A 149 -1.82 -3.08 -15.90
C PHE A 149 -1.22 -3.16 -17.30
N ASP A 150 0.07 -2.89 -17.38
CA ASP A 150 0.87 -2.99 -18.59
C ASP A 150 1.79 -4.23 -18.55
N ASP A 151 2.55 -4.43 -19.63
CA ASP A 151 3.49 -5.55 -19.75
C ASP A 151 4.58 -5.54 -18.67
N THR A 152 4.93 -4.37 -18.13
CA THR A 152 5.90 -4.25 -17.03
C THR A 152 5.33 -4.84 -15.76
N ILE A 153 4.11 -4.45 -15.38
CA ILE A 153 3.43 -4.98 -14.20
C ILE A 153 3.19 -6.48 -14.32
N ILE A 154 2.72 -6.97 -15.49
CA ILE A 154 2.54 -8.41 -15.75
C ILE A 154 3.85 -9.16 -15.51
N ARG A 155 4.95 -8.67 -16.08
CA ARG A 155 6.27 -9.31 -15.94
C ARG A 155 6.75 -9.29 -14.48
N VAL A 156 6.58 -8.17 -13.78
CA VAL A 156 7.03 -7.99 -12.39
C VAL A 156 6.24 -8.90 -11.45
N LEU A 157 4.92 -8.91 -11.55
CA LEU A 157 4.06 -9.76 -10.72
C LEU A 157 4.25 -11.25 -11.03
N GLY A 158 4.47 -11.58 -12.31
CA GLY A 158 4.74 -12.97 -12.74
C GLY A 158 6.06 -13.56 -12.22
N GLN A 159 6.97 -12.74 -11.69
CA GLN A 159 8.22 -13.16 -11.05
C GLN A 159 8.12 -13.33 -9.53
N CYS A 160 6.95 -13.08 -8.96
CA CYS A 160 6.74 -13.18 -7.51
C CYS A 160 6.26 -14.57 -7.09
N ASP A 161 6.74 -15.06 -5.94
CA ASP A 161 6.24 -16.29 -5.31
C ASP A 161 4.82 -16.09 -4.72
N SER A 162 4.48 -14.85 -4.35
CA SER A 162 3.17 -14.48 -3.78
C SER A 162 2.77 -13.08 -4.22
N VAL A 163 1.52 -12.90 -4.58
CA VAL A 163 0.96 -11.60 -4.98
C VAL A 163 -0.33 -11.33 -4.22
N LEU A 164 -0.42 -10.14 -3.60
CA LEU A 164 -1.69 -9.58 -3.15
C LEU A 164 -2.10 -8.55 -4.20
N ILE A 165 -3.11 -8.90 -4.98
CA ILE A 165 -3.67 -8.05 -6.02
C ILE A 165 -5.13 -7.73 -5.68
N GLU A 166 -5.63 -6.58 -6.11
CA GLU A 166 -7.05 -6.27 -5.92
C GLU A 166 -7.96 -7.09 -6.85
N ALA A 167 -9.15 -7.39 -6.34
CA ALA A 167 -10.31 -7.86 -7.09
C ALA A 167 -11.51 -7.07 -6.55
N ASN A 168 -11.69 -5.85 -7.04
CA ASN A 168 -12.48 -4.82 -6.36
C ASN A 168 -13.99 -5.03 -6.51
N HIS A 169 -14.46 -5.41 -7.71
CA HIS A 169 -15.89 -5.43 -7.99
C HIS A 169 -16.28 -6.47 -9.05
N ASP A 170 -17.50 -6.97 -8.93
CA ASP A 170 -18.19 -7.63 -10.03
C ASP A 170 -18.80 -6.56 -10.95
N ILE A 171 -18.54 -6.67 -12.26
CA ILE A 171 -18.96 -5.67 -13.26
C ILE A 171 -20.48 -5.53 -13.29
N ASN A 172 -21.25 -6.63 -13.26
CA ASN A 172 -22.70 -6.61 -13.32
C ASN A 172 -23.29 -6.01 -12.03
N MET A 173 -22.77 -6.40 -10.88
CA MET A 173 -23.21 -5.84 -9.59
C MET A 173 -22.93 -4.35 -9.51
N LEU A 174 -21.78 -3.89 -10.00
CA LEU A 174 -21.46 -2.46 -10.05
C LEU A 174 -22.44 -1.72 -10.97
N GLN A 175 -22.73 -2.25 -12.15
CA GLN A 175 -23.64 -1.62 -13.12
C GLN A 175 -25.07 -1.45 -12.59
N VAL A 176 -25.63 -2.47 -11.92
CA VAL A 176 -26.99 -2.42 -11.38
C VAL A 176 -27.08 -1.82 -9.98
N GLY A 177 -25.93 -1.68 -9.28
CA GLY A 177 -25.85 -1.17 -7.91
C GLY A 177 -26.30 0.29 -7.77
N PRO A 178 -26.51 0.77 -6.54
CA PRO A 178 -27.10 2.09 -6.26
C PRO A 178 -26.13 3.25 -6.43
N TYR A 179 -24.88 3.01 -6.86
CA TYR A 179 -23.87 4.06 -7.01
C TYR A 179 -24.22 5.06 -8.12
N PRO A 180 -23.91 6.37 -7.94
CA PRO A 180 -24.03 7.36 -9.00
C PRO A 180 -23.25 6.95 -10.25
N TYR A 181 -23.78 7.32 -11.43
CA TYR A 181 -23.16 6.95 -12.71
C TYR A 181 -21.69 7.41 -12.81
N SER A 182 -21.37 8.62 -12.34
CA SER A 182 -20.02 9.15 -12.34
C SER A 182 -19.05 8.28 -11.52
N LEU A 183 -19.49 7.75 -10.37
CA LEU A 183 -18.66 6.85 -9.55
C LEU A 183 -18.47 5.49 -10.24
N LYS A 184 -19.51 4.94 -10.88
CA LYS A 184 -19.39 3.71 -11.67
C LYS A 184 -18.36 3.87 -12.80
N MET A 185 -18.40 4.98 -13.53
CA MET A 185 -17.45 5.27 -14.61
C MET A 185 -16.02 5.47 -14.09
N ARG A 186 -15.86 6.10 -12.91
CA ARG A 186 -14.56 6.22 -12.25
C ARG A 186 -13.98 4.85 -11.89
N ILE A 187 -14.79 3.98 -11.28
CA ILE A 187 -14.35 2.63 -10.87
C ILE A 187 -13.98 1.79 -12.11
N LEU A 188 -14.76 1.83 -13.18
CA LEU A 188 -14.54 1.05 -14.41
C LEU A 188 -13.45 1.62 -15.33
N GLY A 189 -12.97 2.84 -15.07
CA GLY A 189 -11.95 3.49 -15.89
C GLY A 189 -10.56 2.91 -15.70
N ASN A 190 -9.65 3.18 -16.66
CA ASN A 190 -8.26 2.71 -16.61
C ASN A 190 -7.47 3.25 -15.41
N LYS A 191 -7.96 4.28 -14.74
CA LYS A 191 -7.42 4.81 -13.47
C LYS A 191 -8.29 4.45 -12.26
N GLY A 192 -9.26 3.57 -12.42
CA GLY A 192 -10.15 3.11 -11.36
C GLY A 192 -9.57 1.87 -10.66
N HIS A 193 -10.34 0.76 -10.74
CA HIS A 193 -10.02 -0.47 -10.04
C HIS A 193 -10.23 -1.70 -10.94
N LEU A 194 -9.43 -2.74 -10.74
CA LEU A 194 -9.59 -4.01 -11.44
C LEU A 194 -10.89 -4.70 -10.98
N SER A 195 -11.63 -5.21 -11.96
CA SER A 195 -12.76 -6.09 -11.67
C SER A 195 -12.30 -7.48 -11.26
N ASN A 196 -13.20 -8.28 -10.67
CA ASN A 196 -12.94 -9.67 -10.30
C ASN A 196 -12.57 -10.56 -11.50
N THR A 197 -12.87 -10.11 -12.73
CA THR A 197 -12.57 -10.85 -13.97
C THR A 197 -11.34 -10.30 -14.69
N SER A 198 -10.82 -9.13 -14.28
CA SER A 198 -9.66 -8.48 -14.91
C SER A 198 -8.37 -8.69 -14.12
N CYS A 199 -8.47 -9.14 -12.86
CA CYS A 199 -7.30 -9.39 -12.02
C CYS A 199 -6.64 -10.76 -12.31
#